data_f5734f9121483de873dffd434a3b4c83
#
_entry.id   f5734f9121483de873dffd434a3b4c83
#
_cell.length_a   1.000
_cell.length_b   1.000
_cell.length_c   1.000
_cell.angle_alpha   90.00
_cell.angle_beta   90.00
_cell.angle_gamma   90.00
#
_symmetry.space_group_name_H-M   'P 1'
#
loop_
_entity.id
_entity.type
_entity.pdbx_description
1 polymer ?
#
loop_
_entity_poly.entity_id
_entity_poly.type
_entity_poly.pdbx_seq_one_letter_code
_entity_poly.pdbx_strand_id
1 'polypeptide(L)'
;MKGGLVPLGKKKKEVTIEIIGGNAEGVTGSCTRIDFYGRTILFELGMVQDNSTILGNYKDNCAILNRIKPKKIEMVILGHNHCDHIGLVPMLFARGNTDVKIITPKDTTCILREMWSDTAFINERDTEALNRKGDKCYTPLYTQAEVEMALKNVIEIEVGSIIDIDENVAIRYTPAGHILRSCQTELYINGGSHTRKILFTSDLSNRMIEDRKVFVEKFQPVTSANIVIGESTYGKRKGSMKKKDIELDRQKMKTVIEQFCIDNKHRVLIPTFSLDRMPFIIWELYQLFGKDESFTVPVLIDSPLANRLLDCYSSILDGETKDKFNEMMSWKNIHRIITPEDSKAAISDKGAKIICASSGMLCAGRSVKWIQSILPNENDCCLFVGYAGIDTLAGKIKHGTGQKTININGKPYKNKCCLVDLHSYSSHMQHDDLVKYYKSINCEKVYLVHGDEQARIELKEDLEKALGDCCKSTRVVIVNKGTKISL
;
A
#
# COMPACT_ATOMS: atom_id res chain seq x y z
N MET A 1 -33.77 57.15 17.15
CA MET A 1 -33.20 56.27 16.11
C MET A 1 -32.81 55.01 16.80
N LYS A 2 -33.54 53.92 16.59
CA LYS A 2 -33.25 52.57 17.14
C LYS A 2 -32.35 51.84 16.16
N GLY A 3 -31.08 51.72 16.50
CA GLY A 3 -30.15 50.86 15.74
C GLY A 3 -30.40 49.39 16.08
N GLY A 4 -31.05 48.67 15.17
CA GLY A 4 -31.22 47.23 15.29
C GLY A 4 -29.89 46.51 15.06
N LEU A 5 -29.40 45.80 16.07
CA LEU A 5 -28.35 44.81 15.94
C LEU A 5 -28.87 43.69 15.07
N VAL A 6 -28.29 43.54 13.85
CA VAL A 6 -28.47 42.37 13.00
C VAL A 6 -27.82 41.20 13.73
N PRO A 7 -28.53 40.09 14.00
CA PRO A 7 -27.91 38.94 14.62
C PRO A 7 -26.93 38.35 13.61
N LEU A 8 -25.65 38.32 13.95
CA LEU A 8 -24.66 37.50 13.26
C LEU A 8 -25.17 36.07 13.27
N GLY A 9 -25.64 35.60 12.11
CA GLY A 9 -26.07 34.23 11.92
C GLY A 9 -24.98 33.28 12.39
N LYS A 10 -25.28 32.44 13.38
CA LYS A 10 -24.41 31.30 13.78
C LYS A 10 -24.17 30.47 12.52
N LYS A 11 -23.01 30.61 11.89
CA LYS A 11 -22.58 29.67 10.88
C LYS A 11 -22.68 28.26 11.53
N LYS A 12 -23.51 27.38 10.96
CA LYS A 12 -23.54 25.96 11.35
C LYS A 12 -22.11 25.46 11.35
N LYS A 13 -21.68 24.87 12.43
CA LYS A 13 -20.36 24.20 12.55
C LYS A 13 -20.47 22.88 11.81
N GLU A 14 -20.39 22.91 10.50
CA GLU A 14 -20.53 21.76 9.60
C GLU A 14 -19.16 21.16 9.31
N VAL A 15 -19.06 19.82 9.41
CA VAL A 15 -17.92 19.04 8.97
C VAL A 15 -18.27 18.45 7.61
N THR A 16 -17.48 18.76 6.59
CA THR A 16 -17.66 18.23 5.23
C THR A 16 -16.46 17.36 4.85
N ILE A 17 -16.74 16.17 4.36
CA ILE A 17 -15.73 15.24 3.86
C ILE A 17 -15.93 15.09 2.35
N GLU A 18 -14.86 15.22 1.58
CA GLU A 18 -14.86 15.01 0.12
C GLU A 18 -13.83 13.95 -0.25
N ILE A 19 -14.25 12.88 -0.92
CA ILE A 19 -13.37 11.87 -1.48
C ILE A 19 -12.80 12.41 -2.79
N ILE A 20 -11.52 12.73 -2.81
CA ILE A 20 -10.84 13.42 -3.92
C ILE A 20 -10.03 12.45 -4.78
N GLY A 21 -9.42 11.48 -4.14
CA GLY A 21 -8.44 10.59 -4.73
C GLY A 21 -9.00 9.54 -5.69
N GLY A 22 -8.09 8.81 -6.31
CA GLY A 22 -8.40 7.69 -7.20
C GLY A 22 -9.02 6.50 -6.47
N ASN A 23 -8.79 6.40 -5.14
CA ASN A 23 -9.39 5.39 -4.27
C ASN A 23 -10.93 5.40 -4.23
N ALA A 24 -11.58 6.43 -4.78
CA ALA A 24 -13.02 6.45 -4.98
C ALA A 24 -13.49 5.51 -6.11
N GLU A 25 -12.60 5.15 -7.05
CA GLU A 25 -12.94 4.39 -8.27
C GLU A 25 -11.95 3.25 -8.54
N GLY A 26 -10.87 3.17 -7.77
CA GLY A 26 -9.79 2.20 -7.90
C GLY A 26 -9.10 1.91 -6.57
N VAL A 27 -7.85 1.49 -6.64
CA VAL A 27 -7.02 1.11 -5.48
C VAL A 27 -5.79 2.00 -5.31
N THR A 28 -5.63 3.08 -6.08
CA THR A 28 -4.49 3.99 -5.94
C THR A 28 -4.92 5.44 -5.79
N GLY A 29 -4.02 6.28 -5.26
CA GLY A 29 -4.26 7.71 -5.07
C GLY A 29 -5.22 8.02 -3.92
N SER A 30 -5.09 7.37 -2.77
CA SER A 30 -5.91 7.65 -1.59
C SER A 30 -5.79 9.11 -1.17
N CYS A 31 -6.92 9.83 -1.16
CA CYS A 31 -6.98 11.22 -0.71
C CYS A 31 -8.40 11.61 -0.32
N THR A 32 -8.58 11.93 0.95
CA THR A 32 -9.85 12.44 1.48
C THR A 32 -9.64 13.80 2.12
N ARG A 33 -10.40 14.80 1.67
CA ARG A 33 -10.38 16.16 2.20
C ARG A 33 -11.46 16.31 3.26
N ILE A 34 -11.11 16.96 4.36
CA ILE A 34 -12.00 17.23 5.48
C ILE A 34 -11.96 18.73 5.77
N ASP A 35 -13.09 19.40 5.56
CA ASP A 35 -13.29 20.83 5.85
C ASP A 35 -14.15 20.98 7.11
N PHE A 36 -13.69 21.75 8.08
CA PHE A 36 -14.42 22.05 9.32
C PHE A 36 -14.00 23.39 9.89
N TYR A 37 -14.94 24.18 10.34
CA TYR A 37 -14.72 25.48 11.04
C TYR A 37 -13.79 26.46 10.32
N GLY A 38 -13.73 26.38 8.97
CA GLY A 38 -12.84 27.22 8.14
C GLY A 38 -11.44 26.62 7.93
N ARG A 39 -11.16 25.44 8.46
CA ARG A 39 -9.91 24.68 8.34
C ARG A 39 -10.05 23.59 7.29
N THR A 40 -8.92 23.15 6.75
CA THR A 40 -8.85 22.02 5.81
C THR A 40 -7.70 21.07 6.19
N ILE A 41 -8.03 19.80 6.38
CA ILE A 41 -7.05 18.73 6.58
C ILE A 41 -7.26 17.62 5.54
N LEU A 42 -6.25 16.80 5.33
CA LEU A 42 -6.32 15.61 4.48
C LEU A 42 -6.14 14.34 5.31
N PHE A 43 -6.91 13.32 4.97
CA PHE A 43 -6.55 11.94 5.30
C PHE A 43 -5.92 11.34 4.06
N GLU A 44 -4.63 11.01 4.16
CA GLU A 44 -3.74 10.53 3.13
C GLU A 44 -3.59 11.51 1.93
N LEU A 45 -2.55 11.33 1.18
CA LEU A 45 -2.30 12.00 -0.10
C LEU A 45 -1.43 11.07 -0.95
N GLY A 46 -2.06 10.09 -1.54
CA GLY A 46 -1.46 9.01 -2.27
C GLY A 46 -1.25 9.31 -3.75
N MET A 47 -0.33 8.59 -4.35
CA MET A 47 -0.03 8.66 -5.77
C MET A 47 -0.94 7.75 -6.58
N VAL A 48 -1.48 8.26 -7.69
CA VAL A 48 -2.18 7.44 -8.71
C VAL A 48 -1.13 6.77 -9.58
N GLN A 49 -1.30 5.45 -9.79
CA GLN A 49 -0.41 4.60 -10.57
C GLN A 49 -1.15 3.68 -11.54
N ASP A 50 -2.44 3.91 -11.76
CA ASP A 50 -3.32 3.03 -12.53
C ASP A 50 -3.23 3.26 -14.06
N ASN A 51 -2.68 4.41 -14.49
CA ASN A 51 -2.58 4.69 -15.91
C ASN A 51 -1.43 3.89 -16.55
N SER A 52 -1.67 3.37 -17.74
CA SER A 52 -0.68 2.60 -18.50
C SER A 52 0.51 3.44 -19.02
N THR A 53 0.45 4.76 -18.91
CA THR A 53 1.47 5.68 -19.41
C THR A 53 2.00 6.61 -18.32
N ILE A 54 3.30 6.94 -18.40
CA ILE A 54 3.95 7.92 -17.52
C ILE A 54 3.20 9.26 -17.56
N LEU A 55 2.87 9.73 -18.76
CA LEU A 55 2.17 11.02 -18.93
C LEU A 55 0.76 10.98 -18.31
N GLY A 56 0.06 9.87 -18.42
CA GLY A 56 -1.26 9.69 -17.81
C GLY A 56 -1.17 9.80 -16.29
N ASN A 57 -0.31 9.00 -15.66
CA ASN A 57 -0.08 9.07 -14.21
C ASN A 57 0.34 10.47 -13.74
N TYR A 58 1.24 11.14 -14.49
CA TYR A 58 1.65 12.50 -14.18
C TYR A 58 0.46 13.48 -14.17
N LYS A 59 -0.41 13.42 -15.20
CA LYS A 59 -1.59 14.28 -15.30
C LYS A 59 -2.60 14.00 -14.19
N ASP A 60 -2.84 12.74 -13.88
CA ASP A 60 -3.80 12.33 -12.84
C ASP A 60 -3.35 12.81 -11.45
N ASN A 61 -2.05 12.68 -11.16
CA ASN A 61 -1.47 13.20 -9.92
C ASN A 61 -1.54 14.73 -9.82
N CYS A 62 -1.28 15.45 -10.92
CA CYS A 62 -1.47 16.91 -10.98
C CYS A 62 -2.94 17.31 -10.78
N ALA A 63 -3.90 16.52 -11.28
CA ALA A 63 -5.33 16.80 -11.14
C ALA A 63 -5.81 16.72 -9.68
N ILE A 64 -5.30 15.76 -8.89
CA ILE A 64 -5.59 15.68 -7.45
C ILE A 64 -5.18 16.98 -6.76
N LEU A 65 -3.98 17.48 -7.02
CA LEU A 65 -3.46 18.69 -6.38
C LEU A 65 -4.28 19.94 -6.70
N ASN A 66 -4.75 20.07 -7.93
CA ASN A 66 -5.60 21.21 -8.32
C ASN A 66 -6.91 21.23 -7.51
N ARG A 67 -7.42 20.06 -7.10
CA ARG A 67 -8.65 19.93 -6.31
C ARG A 67 -8.45 20.22 -4.84
N ILE A 68 -7.33 19.82 -4.23
CA ILE A 68 -7.08 19.98 -2.80
C ILE A 68 -6.70 21.41 -2.39
N LYS A 69 -6.28 22.28 -3.32
CA LYS A 69 -5.77 23.64 -3.03
C LYS A 69 -4.61 23.60 -2.03
N PRO A 70 -3.41 23.15 -2.42
CA PRO A 70 -2.30 22.78 -1.52
C PRO A 70 -2.02 23.79 -0.40
N LYS A 71 -2.01 25.10 -0.70
CA LYS A 71 -1.71 26.17 0.27
C LYS A 71 -2.73 26.31 1.41
N LYS A 72 -3.90 25.65 1.33
CA LYS A 72 -4.94 25.69 2.37
C LYS A 72 -4.89 24.51 3.33
N ILE A 73 -4.05 23.51 3.03
CA ILE A 73 -3.96 22.32 3.83
C ILE A 73 -3.12 22.59 5.08
N GLU A 74 -3.71 22.43 6.24
CA GLU A 74 -3.04 22.63 7.53
C GLU A 74 -2.36 21.34 8.02
N MET A 75 -2.93 20.19 7.67
CA MET A 75 -2.49 18.90 8.20
C MET A 75 -2.77 17.78 7.18
N VAL A 76 -1.88 16.81 7.12
CA VAL A 76 -2.09 15.51 6.47
C VAL A 76 -1.95 14.42 7.53
N ILE A 77 -2.94 13.53 7.61
CA ILE A 77 -2.95 12.39 8.54
C ILE A 77 -2.73 11.12 7.72
N LEU A 78 -1.75 10.32 8.09
CA LEU A 78 -1.35 9.11 7.37
C LEU A 78 -1.74 7.86 8.16
N GLY A 79 -2.38 6.89 7.50
CA GLY A 79 -2.74 5.60 8.09
C GLY A 79 -1.66 4.53 7.90
N HIS A 80 -1.01 4.49 6.72
CA HIS A 80 0.11 3.60 6.43
C HIS A 80 0.99 4.13 5.29
N ASN A 81 2.08 3.41 4.96
CA ASN A 81 3.20 3.98 4.20
C ASN A 81 3.32 3.45 2.76
N HIS A 82 2.29 2.85 2.17
CA HIS A 82 2.30 2.53 0.74
C HIS A 82 2.22 3.81 -0.11
N CYS A 83 2.83 3.79 -1.29
CA CYS A 83 2.96 4.95 -2.18
C CYS A 83 1.59 5.52 -2.62
N ASP A 84 0.59 4.68 -2.79
CA ASP A 84 -0.78 5.05 -3.12
C ASP A 84 -1.57 5.71 -1.96
N HIS A 85 -0.94 5.82 -0.77
CA HIS A 85 -1.47 6.53 0.40
C HIS A 85 -0.62 7.74 0.81
N ILE A 86 0.70 7.73 0.52
CA ILE A 86 1.61 8.80 0.97
C ILE A 86 2.37 9.50 -0.17
N GLY A 87 2.35 8.95 -1.39
CA GLY A 87 3.32 9.28 -2.43
C GLY A 87 3.28 10.71 -2.96
N LEU A 88 2.22 11.48 -2.73
CA LEU A 88 2.11 12.88 -3.13
C LEU A 88 2.31 13.89 -2.00
N VAL A 89 2.55 13.46 -0.75
CA VAL A 89 2.69 14.39 0.39
C VAL A 89 3.81 15.42 0.16
N PRO A 90 5.03 15.06 -0.29
CA PRO A 90 6.09 16.04 -0.53
C PRO A 90 5.73 17.08 -1.61
N MET A 91 4.79 16.79 -2.49
CA MET A 91 4.33 17.72 -3.52
C MET A 91 3.61 18.95 -2.95
N LEU A 92 3.09 18.90 -1.70
CA LEU A 92 2.56 20.08 -1.03
C LEU A 92 3.65 21.14 -0.86
N PHE A 93 4.87 20.73 -0.53
CA PHE A 93 6.04 21.59 -0.38
C PHE A 93 6.50 22.16 -1.73
N ALA A 94 6.49 21.36 -2.79
CA ALA A 94 6.74 21.82 -4.16
C ALA A 94 5.69 22.85 -4.63
N ARG A 95 4.50 22.87 -4.02
CA ARG A 95 3.44 23.85 -4.28
C ARG A 95 3.43 25.02 -3.28
N GLY A 96 4.48 25.15 -2.46
CA GLY A 96 4.72 26.27 -1.56
C GLY A 96 3.91 26.24 -0.27
N ASN A 97 3.48 25.04 0.19
CA ASN A 97 2.94 24.84 1.53
C ASN A 97 4.05 24.23 2.42
N THR A 98 4.77 25.09 3.14
CA THR A 98 5.92 24.70 3.98
C THR A 98 5.56 24.41 5.43
N ASP A 99 4.35 24.77 5.86
CA ASP A 99 3.93 24.72 7.27
C ASP A 99 2.95 23.56 7.56
N VAL A 100 2.62 22.77 6.56
CA VAL A 100 1.72 21.63 6.71
C VAL A 100 2.29 20.61 7.70
N LYS A 101 1.49 20.24 8.71
CA LYS A 101 1.83 19.17 9.67
C LYS A 101 1.53 17.81 9.05
N ILE A 102 2.42 16.84 9.21
CA ILE A 102 2.23 15.46 8.75
C ILE A 102 2.16 14.57 9.97
N ILE A 103 0.97 14.07 10.27
CA ILE A 103 0.73 13.20 11.43
C ILE A 103 0.79 11.74 10.99
N THR A 104 1.57 10.93 11.68
CA THR A 104 1.80 9.53 11.33
C THR A 104 1.95 8.66 12.58
N PRO A 105 1.71 7.34 12.51
CA PRO A 105 2.03 6.43 13.60
C PRO A 105 3.51 6.47 13.95
N LYS A 106 3.81 6.26 15.22
CA LYS A 106 5.18 6.24 15.73
C LYS A 106 6.07 5.24 14.98
N ASP A 107 7.35 5.58 14.87
CA ASP A 107 8.41 4.80 14.22
C ASP A 107 8.22 4.61 12.70
N THR A 108 7.55 5.54 12.02
CA THR A 108 7.34 5.45 10.56
C THR A 108 8.23 6.37 9.74
N THR A 109 8.88 7.35 10.36
CA THR A 109 9.67 8.38 9.64
C THR A 109 10.78 7.81 8.76
N CYS A 110 11.45 6.73 9.19
CA CYS A 110 12.46 6.09 8.34
C CYS A 110 11.84 5.44 7.09
N ILE A 111 10.65 4.84 7.21
CA ILE A 111 9.92 4.27 6.07
C ILE A 111 9.48 5.39 5.12
N LEU A 112 8.92 6.49 5.65
CA LEU A 112 8.52 7.66 4.86
C LEU A 112 9.70 8.22 4.07
N ARG A 113 10.87 8.35 4.70
CA ARG A 113 12.10 8.80 4.03
C ARG A 113 12.42 7.95 2.81
N GLU A 114 12.47 6.64 2.98
CA GLU A 114 12.85 5.72 1.91
C GLU A 114 11.81 5.70 0.78
N MET A 115 10.53 5.66 1.13
CA MET A 115 9.44 5.65 0.17
C MET A 115 9.35 6.95 -0.64
N TRP A 116 9.45 8.12 0.02
CA TRP A 116 9.41 9.40 -0.67
C TRP A 116 10.67 9.65 -1.50
N SER A 117 11.86 9.27 -1.01
CA SER A 117 13.11 9.41 -1.77
C SER A 117 13.11 8.55 -3.03
N ASP A 118 12.63 7.30 -2.94
CA ASP A 118 12.51 6.42 -4.11
C ASP A 118 11.49 6.98 -5.12
N THR A 119 10.37 7.51 -4.62
CA THR A 119 9.35 8.15 -5.46
C THR A 119 9.86 9.43 -6.12
N ALA A 120 10.64 10.27 -5.42
CA ALA A 120 11.28 11.46 -5.98
C ALA A 120 12.23 11.08 -7.14
N PHE A 121 13.08 10.10 -6.91
CA PHE A 121 13.98 9.57 -7.95
C PHE A 121 13.23 9.06 -9.18
N ILE A 122 12.12 8.33 -8.98
CA ILE A 122 11.28 7.85 -10.09
C ILE A 122 10.64 9.03 -10.82
N ASN A 123 10.11 10.04 -10.13
CA ASN A 123 9.51 11.23 -10.71
C ASN A 123 10.50 12.02 -11.58
N GLU A 124 11.72 12.20 -11.10
CA GLU A 124 12.78 12.88 -11.86
C GLU A 124 13.09 12.14 -13.17
N ARG A 125 13.33 10.84 -13.07
CA ARG A 125 13.62 9.98 -14.24
C ARG A 125 12.46 9.93 -15.24
N ASP A 126 11.22 9.82 -14.76
CA ASP A 126 10.04 9.74 -15.60
C ASP A 126 9.80 11.09 -16.31
N THR A 127 10.03 12.19 -15.62
CA THR A 127 9.95 13.56 -16.20
C THR A 127 11.02 13.77 -17.26
N GLU A 128 12.26 13.32 -17.04
CA GLU A 128 13.30 13.33 -18.05
C GLU A 128 12.89 12.51 -19.29
N ALA A 129 12.28 11.34 -19.09
CA ALA A 129 11.81 10.50 -20.18
C ALA A 129 10.68 11.16 -20.99
N LEU A 130 9.79 11.91 -20.36
CA LEU A 130 8.76 12.72 -21.02
C LEU A 130 9.39 13.85 -21.81
N ASN A 131 10.36 14.56 -21.24
CA ASN A 131 11.01 15.72 -21.88
C ASN A 131 11.87 15.32 -23.09
N ARG A 132 12.41 14.10 -23.12
CA ARG A 132 13.15 13.59 -24.29
C ARG A 132 12.24 13.29 -25.50
N LYS A 133 10.94 13.13 -25.29
CA LYS A 133 9.99 12.66 -26.32
C LYS A 133 9.06 13.74 -26.86
N GLY A 134 9.06 14.96 -26.31
CA GLY A 134 8.04 15.96 -26.65
C GLY A 134 8.52 17.41 -26.59
N ASP A 135 7.71 18.29 -27.16
CA ASP A 135 7.94 19.75 -27.20
C ASP A 135 7.56 20.47 -25.90
N LYS A 136 6.98 19.75 -24.92
CA LYS A 136 6.57 20.31 -23.64
C LYS A 136 7.61 19.99 -22.57
N CYS A 137 7.95 20.99 -21.76
CA CYS A 137 8.81 20.81 -20.61
C CYS A 137 7.94 20.45 -19.37
N TYR A 138 8.16 19.28 -18.82
CA TYR A 138 7.55 18.81 -17.57
C TYR A 138 8.54 18.96 -16.43
N THR A 139 8.08 19.35 -15.26
CA THR A 139 8.87 19.38 -14.02
C THR A 139 8.53 18.16 -13.17
N PRO A 140 9.47 17.60 -12.40
CA PRO A 140 9.13 16.54 -11.42
C PRO A 140 8.01 16.98 -10.51
N LEU A 141 7.18 16.03 -10.07
CA LEU A 141 6.11 16.30 -9.11
C LEU A 141 6.71 16.89 -7.81
N TYR A 142 7.83 16.37 -7.40
CA TYR A 142 8.71 16.87 -6.34
C TYR A 142 10.09 16.20 -6.47
N THR A 143 11.08 16.74 -5.77
CA THR A 143 12.47 16.29 -5.74
C THR A 143 12.87 15.88 -4.32
N GLN A 144 14.13 15.45 -4.15
CA GLN A 144 14.66 15.14 -2.83
C GLN A 144 14.63 16.35 -1.87
N ALA A 145 14.70 17.58 -2.40
CA ALA A 145 14.61 18.79 -1.56
C ALA A 145 13.27 18.88 -0.82
N GLU A 146 12.15 18.64 -1.51
CA GLU A 146 10.83 18.64 -0.91
C GLU A 146 10.61 17.45 0.02
N VAL A 147 11.25 16.31 -0.22
CA VAL A 147 11.25 15.18 0.72
C VAL A 147 11.88 15.59 2.05
N GLU A 148 13.05 16.23 2.04
CA GLU A 148 13.71 16.68 3.28
C GLU A 148 12.89 17.78 4.00
N MET A 149 12.16 18.61 3.27
CA MET A 149 11.24 19.57 3.88
C MET A 149 10.05 18.85 4.53
N ALA A 150 9.44 17.89 3.85
CA ALA A 150 8.32 17.11 4.37
C ALA A 150 8.71 16.35 5.64
N LEU A 151 9.88 15.71 5.67
CA LEU A 151 10.37 14.97 6.82
C LEU A 151 10.57 15.83 8.08
N LYS A 152 10.89 17.12 7.94
CA LYS A 152 11.00 18.06 9.07
C LYS A 152 9.63 18.39 9.69
N ASN A 153 8.54 18.20 8.97
CA ASN A 153 7.19 18.49 9.40
C ASN A 153 6.41 17.23 9.85
N VAL A 154 7.09 16.07 9.92
CA VAL A 154 6.51 14.82 10.43
C VAL A 154 6.39 14.88 11.95
N ILE A 155 5.22 14.54 12.43
CA ILE A 155 4.89 14.40 13.86
C ILE A 155 4.40 12.97 14.06
N GLU A 156 5.22 12.17 14.71
CA GLU A 156 4.86 10.81 15.10
C GLU A 156 4.06 10.81 16.39
N ILE A 157 2.97 10.04 16.43
CA ILE A 157 2.15 9.89 17.63
C ILE A 157 2.00 8.43 18.04
N GLU A 158 1.87 8.21 19.35
CA GLU A 158 1.72 6.87 19.93
C GLU A 158 0.47 6.15 19.43
N VAL A 159 0.60 4.84 19.23
CA VAL A 159 -0.51 3.95 18.82
C VAL A 159 -1.30 3.53 20.06
N GLY A 160 -2.63 3.45 19.94
CA GLY A 160 -3.54 2.97 20.98
C GLY A 160 -4.14 4.04 21.87
N SER A 161 -3.50 5.21 22.01
CA SER A 161 -4.00 6.33 22.82
C SER A 161 -4.67 7.41 21.98
N ILE A 162 -5.64 8.12 22.57
CA ILE A 162 -6.20 9.33 21.96
C ILE A 162 -5.22 10.47 22.25
N ILE A 163 -4.75 11.13 21.20
CA ILE A 163 -3.81 12.25 21.28
C ILE A 163 -4.49 13.50 20.73
N ASP A 164 -4.58 14.53 21.53
CA ASP A 164 -5.04 15.85 21.10
C ASP A 164 -3.95 16.52 20.25
N ILE A 165 -4.25 16.78 18.99
CA ILE A 165 -3.35 17.48 18.07
C ILE A 165 -3.51 19.01 18.27
N ASP A 166 -4.75 19.42 18.51
CA ASP A 166 -5.14 20.78 18.91
C ASP A 166 -6.54 20.76 19.54
N GLU A 167 -7.10 21.94 19.85
CA GLU A 167 -8.41 22.09 20.52
C GLU A 167 -9.58 21.47 19.76
N ASN A 168 -9.47 21.30 18.43
CA ASN A 168 -10.56 20.79 17.59
C ASN A 168 -10.28 19.40 17.04
N VAL A 169 -9.05 18.91 17.06
CA VAL A 169 -8.64 17.65 16.42
C VAL A 169 -7.92 16.74 17.40
N ALA A 170 -8.45 15.54 17.59
CA ALA A 170 -7.75 14.46 18.27
C ALA A 170 -7.73 13.20 17.37
N ILE A 171 -6.73 12.37 17.54
CA ILE A 171 -6.48 11.17 16.73
C ILE A 171 -6.19 10.01 17.65
N ARG A 172 -6.71 8.83 17.29
CA ARG A 172 -6.21 7.54 17.80
C ARG A 172 -5.84 6.65 16.63
N TYR A 173 -4.63 6.14 16.65
CA TYR A 173 -4.20 5.08 15.76
C TYR A 173 -4.49 3.71 16.39
N THR A 174 -5.08 2.79 15.59
CA THR A 174 -5.38 1.42 16.00
C THR A 174 -4.79 0.48 14.94
N PRO A 175 -3.98 -0.53 15.30
CA PRO A 175 -3.32 -1.41 14.32
C PRO A 175 -4.26 -1.98 13.27
N ALA A 176 -3.90 -1.81 11.99
CA ALA A 176 -4.65 -2.31 10.84
C ALA A 176 -4.20 -3.72 10.37
N GLY A 177 -3.01 -4.17 10.80
CA GLY A 177 -2.47 -5.48 10.45
C GLY A 177 -1.99 -5.63 9.02
N HIS A 178 -2.00 -4.56 8.22
CA HIS A 178 -1.71 -4.60 6.79
C HIS A 178 -0.20 -4.68 6.51
N ILE A 179 0.55 -3.69 6.96
CA ILE A 179 2.01 -3.63 6.91
C ILE A 179 2.57 -3.12 8.24
N LEU A 180 3.90 -3.13 8.40
CA LEU A 180 4.57 -2.61 9.60
C LEU A 180 4.10 -1.19 9.91
N ARG A 181 3.62 -0.94 11.14
CA ARG A 181 3.08 0.33 11.63
C ARG A 181 1.85 0.83 10.88
N SER A 182 1.14 -0.02 10.12
CA SER A 182 -0.14 0.37 9.51
C SER A 182 -1.24 0.49 10.55
N CYS A 183 -2.03 1.56 10.46
CA CYS A 183 -3.08 1.87 11.42
C CYS A 183 -4.39 2.27 10.73
N GLN A 184 -5.48 1.86 11.34
CA GLN A 184 -6.76 2.53 11.21
C GLN A 184 -6.68 3.85 11.97
N THR A 185 -7.34 4.89 11.46
CA THR A 185 -7.31 6.22 12.07
C THR A 185 -8.70 6.59 12.56
N GLU A 186 -8.82 6.76 13.86
CA GLU A 186 -10.00 7.32 14.50
C GLU A 186 -9.78 8.84 14.65
N LEU A 187 -10.41 9.61 13.78
CA LEU A 187 -10.33 11.07 13.78
C LEU A 187 -11.51 11.65 14.56
N TYR A 188 -11.22 12.44 15.59
CA TYR A 188 -12.19 13.15 16.40
C TYR A 188 -12.16 14.63 16.03
N ILE A 189 -13.33 15.18 15.65
CA ILE A 189 -13.50 16.62 15.38
C ILE A 189 -14.42 17.18 16.45
N ASN A 190 -13.86 18.05 17.31
CA ASN A 190 -14.54 18.65 18.44
C ASN A 190 -15.23 19.96 18.02
N GLY A 191 -16.55 19.98 18.10
CA GLY A 191 -17.39 21.11 17.73
C GLY A 191 -17.99 21.88 18.92
N GLY A 192 -17.36 21.83 20.09
CA GLY A 192 -17.88 22.39 21.36
C GLY A 192 -18.79 21.38 22.05
N SER A 193 -20.10 21.42 21.76
CA SER A 193 -21.10 20.53 22.40
C SER A 193 -21.14 19.11 21.84
N HIS A 194 -20.52 18.87 20.67
CA HIS A 194 -20.55 17.58 19.98
C HIS A 194 -19.18 17.23 19.38
N THR A 195 -18.74 16.01 19.60
CA THR A 195 -17.57 15.41 18.94
C THR A 195 -18.06 14.49 17.83
N ARG A 196 -17.47 14.61 16.63
CA ARG A 196 -17.69 13.69 15.51
C ARG A 196 -16.50 12.75 15.40
N LYS A 197 -16.76 11.45 15.46
CA LYS A 197 -15.76 10.40 15.28
C LYS A 197 -15.88 9.81 13.88
N ILE A 198 -14.83 9.97 13.08
CA ILE A 198 -14.71 9.40 11.75
C ILE A 198 -13.66 8.29 11.81
N LEU A 199 -14.02 7.09 11.36
CA LEU A 199 -13.08 5.99 11.23
C LEU A 199 -12.63 5.87 9.77
N PHE A 200 -11.35 6.06 9.53
CA PHE A 200 -10.68 5.67 8.31
C PHE A 200 -9.99 4.33 8.55
N THR A 201 -10.37 3.29 7.81
CA THR A 201 -9.76 1.97 8.01
C THR A 201 -8.36 1.89 7.44
N SER A 202 -8.03 2.75 6.47
CA SER A 202 -6.87 2.53 5.61
C SER A 202 -6.93 1.12 5.03
N ASP A 203 -5.81 0.50 4.71
CA ASP A 203 -5.79 -0.89 4.26
C ASP A 203 -5.76 -1.86 5.44
N LEU A 204 -6.56 -2.91 5.37
CA LEU A 204 -6.79 -3.84 6.47
C LEU A 204 -6.22 -5.23 6.18
N SER A 205 -5.74 -5.89 7.24
CA SER A 205 -5.45 -7.32 7.21
C SER A 205 -5.69 -7.95 8.58
N ASN A 206 -6.43 -9.04 8.60
CA ASN A 206 -6.58 -9.88 9.79
C ASN A 206 -5.78 -11.19 9.67
N ARG A 207 -4.84 -11.26 8.76
CA ARG A 207 -4.06 -12.46 8.49
C ARG A 207 -3.03 -12.72 9.56
N MET A 208 -3.55 -13.29 10.63
CA MET A 208 -2.81 -13.71 11.79
C MET A 208 -2.67 -15.23 11.78
N ILE A 209 -1.71 -15.71 11.00
CA ILE A 209 -1.22 -17.04 11.22
C ILE A 209 0.07 -16.89 11.98
N GLU A 210 0.08 -17.46 13.14
CA GLU A 210 1.02 -17.26 14.24
C GLU A 210 2.50 -17.20 13.82
N ASP A 211 2.86 -17.77 12.66
CA ASP A 211 4.25 -17.88 12.20
C ASP A 211 4.58 -17.10 10.93
N ARG A 212 3.62 -16.42 10.30
CA ARG A 212 3.85 -15.81 8.97
C ARG A 212 4.06 -14.32 8.98
N LYS A 213 3.22 -13.54 9.66
CA LYS A 213 3.33 -12.08 9.73
C LYS A 213 3.92 -11.63 11.06
N VAL A 214 5.09 -12.15 11.39
CA VAL A 214 5.75 -11.88 12.67
C VAL A 214 6.27 -10.46 12.83
N PHE A 215 6.42 -9.73 11.70
CA PHE A 215 6.98 -8.37 11.67
C PHE A 215 5.93 -7.26 11.55
N VAL A 216 4.64 -7.58 11.70
CA VAL A 216 3.53 -6.64 11.57
C VAL A 216 2.64 -6.76 12.78
N GLU A 217 2.13 -5.64 13.28
CA GLU A 217 1.23 -5.61 14.42
C GLU A 217 -0.09 -6.31 14.11
N LYS A 218 -0.67 -6.94 15.14
CA LYS A 218 -1.96 -7.61 15.02
C LYS A 218 -3.08 -6.62 14.76
N PHE A 219 -3.94 -6.92 13.77
CA PHE A 219 -5.18 -6.18 13.57
C PHE A 219 -5.98 -6.08 14.86
N GLN A 220 -6.42 -4.87 15.19
CA GLN A 220 -7.30 -4.60 16.31
C GLN A 220 -8.60 -3.98 15.80
N PRO A 221 -9.76 -4.54 16.11
CA PRO A 221 -11.04 -4.01 15.64
C PRO A 221 -11.42 -2.72 16.38
N VAL A 222 -11.87 -1.72 15.63
CA VAL A 222 -12.56 -0.55 16.16
C VAL A 222 -14.06 -0.87 16.20
N THR A 223 -14.72 -0.60 17.32
CA THR A 223 -16.11 -1.05 17.55
C THR A 223 -17.17 0.01 17.34
N SER A 224 -16.80 1.29 17.25
CA SER A 224 -17.77 2.38 17.06
C SER A 224 -17.18 3.59 16.34
N ALA A 225 -18.01 4.26 15.52
CA ALA A 225 -17.72 5.55 14.89
C ALA A 225 -19.07 6.24 14.52
N ASN A 226 -19.08 7.54 14.21
CA ASN A 226 -20.26 8.12 13.56
C ASN A 226 -20.35 7.62 12.12
N ILE A 227 -19.25 7.67 11.38
CA ILE A 227 -19.15 7.12 10.04
C ILE A 227 -17.83 6.35 9.87
N VAL A 228 -17.83 5.41 8.92
CA VAL A 228 -16.66 4.65 8.50
C VAL A 228 -16.36 4.95 7.04
N ILE A 229 -15.11 5.23 6.73
CA ILE A 229 -14.57 5.25 5.35
C ILE A 229 -13.64 4.04 5.26
N GLY A 230 -14.10 3.02 4.56
CA GLY A 230 -13.52 1.67 4.62
C GLY A 230 -13.07 1.13 3.28
N GLU A 231 -11.95 0.38 3.29
CA GLU A 231 -11.42 -0.29 2.11
C GLU A 231 -12.36 -1.38 1.58
N SER A 232 -12.22 -1.71 0.30
CA SER A 232 -12.97 -2.76 -0.37
C SER A 232 -12.15 -3.53 -1.42
N THR A 233 -10.83 -3.56 -1.26
CA THR A 233 -9.87 -4.13 -2.23
C THR A 233 -10.26 -5.55 -2.65
N TYR A 234 -10.57 -6.41 -1.69
CA TYR A 234 -11.02 -7.78 -1.95
C TYR A 234 -12.53 -7.99 -1.78
N GLY A 235 -13.31 -6.95 -1.97
CA GLY A 235 -14.75 -7.00 -1.85
C GLY A 235 -15.46 -8.03 -2.76
N LYS A 236 -14.82 -8.48 -3.85
CA LYS A 236 -15.33 -9.56 -4.72
C LYS A 236 -14.71 -10.94 -4.48
N ARG A 237 -13.74 -11.05 -3.55
CA ARG A 237 -13.09 -12.32 -3.22
C ARG A 237 -13.82 -13.01 -2.09
N LYS A 238 -14.93 -13.68 -2.41
CA LYS A 238 -15.76 -14.41 -1.44
C LYS A 238 -14.94 -15.40 -0.62
N GLY A 239 -15.32 -15.59 0.64
CA GLY A 239 -14.66 -16.45 1.61
C GLY A 239 -13.64 -15.73 2.46
N SER A 240 -13.15 -16.47 3.45
CA SER A 240 -12.03 -16.10 4.33
C SER A 240 -10.83 -17.00 4.04
N MET A 241 -9.62 -16.48 4.22
CA MET A 241 -8.41 -17.30 4.07
C MET A 241 -8.33 -18.34 5.19
N LYS A 242 -8.27 -19.60 4.82
CA LYS A 242 -8.19 -20.73 5.79
C LYS A 242 -6.74 -21.16 5.99
N LYS A 243 -6.42 -21.67 7.19
CA LYS A 243 -5.09 -22.20 7.53
C LYS A 243 -4.62 -23.23 6.50
N LYS A 244 -5.52 -24.11 6.03
CA LYS A 244 -5.19 -25.13 5.01
C LYS A 244 -4.76 -24.54 3.65
N ASP A 245 -5.34 -23.40 3.25
CA ASP A 245 -5.02 -22.77 1.96
C ASP A 245 -3.63 -22.15 2.00
N ILE A 246 -3.26 -21.64 3.16
CA ILE A 246 -1.95 -21.09 3.43
C ILE A 246 -0.89 -22.17 3.46
N GLU A 247 -1.18 -23.28 4.16
CA GLU A 247 -0.25 -24.41 4.20
C GLU A 247 -0.07 -25.05 2.82
N LEU A 248 -1.12 -25.11 2.01
CA LEU A 248 -1.05 -25.57 0.63
C LEU A 248 -0.13 -24.67 -0.22
N ASP A 249 -0.24 -23.35 -0.09
CA ASP A 249 0.63 -22.41 -0.82
C ASP A 249 2.09 -22.47 -0.32
N ARG A 250 2.29 -22.66 0.99
CA ARG A 250 3.61 -22.89 1.59
C ARG A 250 4.26 -24.15 1.00
N GLN A 251 3.52 -25.24 0.96
CA GLN A 251 3.99 -26.49 0.37
C GLN A 251 4.27 -26.35 -1.12
N LYS A 252 3.44 -25.64 -1.87
CA LYS A 252 3.70 -25.34 -3.28
C LYS A 252 4.99 -24.53 -3.48
N MET A 253 5.20 -23.48 -2.65
CA MET A 253 6.45 -22.71 -2.69
C MET A 253 7.66 -23.61 -2.46
N LYS A 254 7.61 -24.46 -1.44
CA LYS A 254 8.66 -25.41 -1.12
C LYS A 254 8.95 -26.32 -2.33
N THR A 255 7.93 -26.99 -2.85
CA THR A 255 8.05 -27.92 -4.00
C THR A 255 8.63 -27.23 -5.23
N VAL A 256 8.20 -26.01 -5.55
CA VAL A 256 8.74 -25.24 -6.68
C VAL A 256 10.23 -24.96 -6.49
N ILE A 257 10.65 -24.54 -5.29
CA ILE A 257 12.05 -24.24 -5.02
C ILE A 257 12.91 -25.53 -5.06
N GLU A 258 12.43 -26.62 -4.46
CA GLU A 258 13.10 -27.92 -4.53
C GLU A 258 13.28 -28.37 -5.96
N GLN A 259 12.21 -28.42 -6.75
CA GLN A 259 12.24 -28.87 -8.14
C GLN A 259 13.14 -27.99 -9.02
N PHE A 260 12.98 -26.66 -8.97
CA PHE A 260 13.70 -25.78 -9.89
C PHE A 260 15.12 -25.48 -9.43
N CYS A 261 15.33 -25.17 -8.15
CA CYS A 261 16.63 -24.71 -7.68
C CYS A 261 17.53 -25.84 -7.18
N ILE A 262 16.97 -26.89 -6.52
CA ILE A 262 17.77 -27.94 -5.92
C ILE A 262 18.00 -29.05 -6.96
N ASP A 263 16.93 -29.61 -7.53
CA ASP A 263 17.02 -30.75 -8.43
C ASP A 263 17.58 -30.39 -9.81
N ASN A 264 16.96 -29.35 -10.42
CA ASN A 264 17.26 -28.97 -11.80
C ASN A 264 18.32 -27.87 -11.94
N LYS A 265 18.77 -27.24 -10.84
CA LYS A 265 19.78 -26.18 -10.84
C LYS A 265 19.41 -24.96 -11.67
N HIS A 266 18.13 -24.55 -11.66
CA HIS A 266 17.56 -23.41 -12.38
C HIS A 266 17.14 -22.28 -11.45
N ARG A 267 16.51 -21.24 -12.00
CA ARG A 267 16.18 -19.99 -11.30
C ARG A 267 14.69 -19.90 -10.99
N VAL A 268 14.37 -19.36 -9.80
CA VAL A 268 13.01 -18.98 -9.41
C VAL A 268 12.97 -17.49 -9.16
N LEU A 269 12.19 -16.74 -9.96
CA LEU A 269 11.91 -15.33 -9.74
C LEU A 269 10.64 -15.19 -8.92
N ILE A 270 10.71 -14.41 -7.84
CA ILE A 270 9.57 -14.02 -7.00
C ILE A 270 9.41 -12.49 -7.09
N PRO A 271 8.59 -11.96 -8.00
CA PRO A 271 8.30 -10.54 -8.05
C PRO A 271 7.57 -10.12 -6.77
N THR A 272 8.09 -9.11 -6.06
CA THR A 272 7.57 -8.74 -4.75
C THR A 272 7.62 -7.24 -4.51
N PHE A 273 6.70 -6.70 -3.72
CA PHE A 273 6.74 -5.32 -3.26
C PHE A 273 7.87 -5.14 -2.25
N SER A 274 8.51 -3.97 -2.29
CA SER A 274 9.64 -3.65 -1.41
C SER A 274 9.24 -3.54 0.05
N LEU A 275 8.11 -2.89 0.31
CA LEU A 275 7.56 -2.72 1.65
C LEU A 275 6.62 -3.89 1.98
N ASP A 276 6.74 -4.44 3.16
CA ASP A 276 6.00 -5.59 3.73
C ASP A 276 6.23 -6.93 3.01
N ARG A 277 6.02 -7.00 1.70
CA ARG A 277 6.05 -8.30 1.00
C ARG A 277 7.46 -8.89 0.97
N MET A 278 8.51 -8.08 0.82
CA MET A 278 9.89 -8.56 0.77
C MET A 278 10.31 -9.24 2.08
N PRO A 279 10.26 -8.59 3.27
CA PRO A 279 10.63 -9.26 4.52
C PRO A 279 9.76 -10.50 4.80
N PHE A 280 8.49 -10.47 4.41
CA PHE A 280 7.58 -11.58 4.58
C PHE A 280 7.98 -12.81 3.74
N ILE A 281 8.31 -12.62 2.46
CA ILE A 281 8.76 -13.72 1.59
C ILE A 281 10.11 -14.28 2.04
N ILE A 282 11.05 -13.41 2.46
CA ILE A 282 12.34 -13.86 2.98
C ILE A 282 12.15 -14.66 4.26
N TRP A 283 11.26 -14.23 5.16
CA TRP A 283 10.92 -15.00 6.36
C TRP A 283 10.34 -16.36 6.02
N GLU A 284 9.43 -16.43 5.05
CA GLU A 284 8.86 -17.71 4.62
C GLU A 284 9.91 -18.65 4.05
N LEU A 285 10.84 -18.13 3.24
CA LEU A 285 11.98 -18.90 2.72
C LEU A 285 12.90 -19.37 3.84
N TYR A 286 13.15 -18.51 4.83
CA TYR A 286 13.94 -18.86 6.01
C TYR A 286 13.26 -19.96 6.83
N GLN A 287 11.94 -19.89 7.05
CA GLN A 287 11.19 -20.93 7.75
C GLN A 287 11.21 -22.28 7.01
N LEU A 288 11.24 -22.27 5.67
CA LEU A 288 11.25 -23.47 4.87
C LEU A 288 12.65 -24.12 4.79
N PHE A 289 13.71 -23.32 4.70
CA PHE A 289 15.03 -23.80 4.35
C PHE A 289 16.17 -23.33 5.28
N GLY A 290 15.92 -22.34 6.13
CA GLY A 290 16.97 -21.69 6.93
C GLY A 290 17.63 -22.60 7.97
N LYS A 291 16.92 -23.62 8.43
CA LYS A 291 17.44 -24.62 9.38
C LYS A 291 18.09 -25.84 8.71
N ASP A 292 18.04 -25.93 7.38
CA ASP A 292 18.68 -26.99 6.62
C ASP A 292 20.08 -26.55 6.19
N GLU A 293 21.10 -27.06 6.86
CA GLU A 293 22.50 -26.75 6.56
C GLU A 293 22.93 -27.20 5.16
N SER A 294 22.23 -28.19 4.57
CA SER A 294 22.49 -28.69 3.23
C SER A 294 21.93 -27.80 2.13
N PHE A 295 21.01 -26.84 2.48
CA PHE A 295 20.47 -25.90 1.53
C PHE A 295 21.50 -24.83 1.18
N THR A 296 21.99 -24.87 -0.06
CA THR A 296 23.05 -23.97 -0.55
C THR A 296 22.59 -23.00 -1.62
N VAL A 297 21.29 -22.98 -1.97
CA VAL A 297 20.75 -22.09 -3.01
C VAL A 297 20.77 -20.64 -2.53
N PRO A 298 21.40 -19.71 -3.27
CA PRO A 298 21.41 -18.31 -2.89
C PRO A 298 20.03 -17.66 -3.05
N VAL A 299 19.67 -16.80 -2.08
CA VAL A 299 18.45 -15.99 -2.07
C VAL A 299 18.88 -14.55 -2.31
N LEU A 300 18.59 -14.03 -3.50
CA LEU A 300 18.98 -12.68 -3.89
C LEU A 300 17.87 -11.67 -3.57
N ILE A 301 18.19 -10.62 -2.83
CA ILE A 301 17.33 -9.46 -2.65
C ILE A 301 17.76 -8.40 -3.64
N ASP A 302 17.13 -8.39 -4.82
CA ASP A 302 17.48 -7.46 -5.89
C ASP A 302 16.48 -6.30 -5.99
N SER A 303 16.52 -5.45 -4.97
CA SER A 303 15.74 -4.22 -4.88
C SER A 303 16.44 -3.22 -3.97
N PRO A 304 16.93 -2.08 -4.49
CA PRO A 304 17.57 -1.05 -3.67
C PRO A 304 16.65 -0.51 -2.58
N LEU A 305 15.39 -0.22 -2.92
CA LEU A 305 14.40 0.24 -1.94
C LEU A 305 14.14 -0.82 -0.86
N ALA A 306 13.96 -2.09 -1.25
CA ALA A 306 13.72 -3.14 -0.26
C ALA A 306 14.91 -3.30 0.70
N ASN A 307 16.13 -3.20 0.19
CA ASN A 307 17.33 -3.26 1.03
C ASN A 307 17.36 -2.15 2.09
N ARG A 308 17.01 -0.91 1.74
CA ARG A 308 16.92 0.21 2.68
C ARG A 308 15.75 0.05 3.66
N LEU A 309 14.60 -0.45 3.18
CA LEU A 309 13.46 -0.74 4.04
C LEU A 309 13.74 -1.87 5.05
N LEU A 310 14.51 -2.89 4.69
CA LEU A 310 14.95 -3.93 5.63
C LEU A 310 15.82 -3.32 6.76
N ASP A 311 16.62 -2.30 6.48
CA ASP A 311 17.36 -1.57 7.51
C ASP A 311 16.40 -0.77 8.41
N CYS A 312 15.32 -0.18 7.85
CA CYS A 312 14.24 0.42 8.65
C CYS A 312 13.55 -0.61 9.56
N TYR A 313 13.21 -1.79 9.03
CA TYR A 313 12.63 -2.87 9.86
C TYR A 313 13.54 -3.21 11.04
N SER A 314 14.85 -3.37 10.80
CA SER A 314 15.83 -3.62 11.86
C SER A 314 15.86 -2.52 12.93
N SER A 315 15.59 -1.27 12.58
CA SER A 315 15.54 -0.14 13.52
C SER A 315 14.25 -0.02 14.30
N ILE A 316 13.11 -0.42 13.69
CA ILE A 316 11.76 -0.27 14.25
C ILE A 316 11.38 -1.44 15.15
N LEU A 317 11.74 -2.67 14.75
CA LEU A 317 11.39 -3.88 15.48
C LEU A 317 12.10 -3.94 16.82
N ASP A 318 11.45 -4.54 17.80
CA ASP A 318 11.96 -4.74 19.16
C ASP A 318 11.67 -6.15 19.68
N GLY A 319 12.24 -6.48 20.85
CA GLY A 319 12.04 -7.74 21.54
C GLY A 319 12.21 -8.97 20.64
N GLU A 320 11.35 -9.97 20.84
CA GLU A 320 11.37 -11.24 20.10
C GLU A 320 11.22 -11.09 18.59
N THR A 321 10.46 -10.08 18.13
CA THR A 321 10.30 -9.79 16.70
C THR A 321 11.61 -9.33 16.05
N LYS A 322 12.37 -8.52 16.76
CA LYS A 322 13.71 -8.10 16.32
C LYS A 322 14.69 -9.26 16.27
N ASP A 323 14.65 -10.14 17.28
CA ASP A 323 15.52 -11.31 17.33
C ASP A 323 15.26 -12.25 16.14
N LYS A 324 13.99 -12.53 15.85
CA LYS A 324 13.58 -13.30 14.67
C LYS A 324 14.01 -12.66 13.35
N PHE A 325 13.90 -11.31 13.27
CA PHE A 325 14.32 -10.59 12.08
C PHE A 325 15.84 -10.67 11.87
N ASN A 326 16.61 -10.48 12.94
CA ASN A 326 18.07 -10.58 12.89
C ASN A 326 18.53 -12.00 12.57
N GLU A 327 17.89 -13.04 13.16
CA GLU A 327 18.14 -14.44 12.84
C GLU A 327 17.93 -14.71 11.34
N MET A 328 16.77 -14.30 10.79
CA MET A 328 16.48 -14.39 9.36
C MET A 328 17.54 -13.69 8.51
N MET A 329 17.86 -12.44 8.83
CA MET A 329 18.81 -11.64 8.04
C MET A 329 20.26 -12.12 8.14
N SER A 330 20.61 -12.90 9.18
CA SER A 330 21.91 -13.56 9.33
C SER A 330 22.05 -14.87 8.53
N TRP A 331 20.96 -15.31 7.87
CA TRP A 331 20.98 -16.54 7.07
C TRP A 331 21.99 -16.42 5.92
N LYS A 332 22.99 -17.30 5.90
CA LYS A 332 24.13 -17.27 4.97
C LYS A 332 23.75 -17.26 3.49
N ASN A 333 22.55 -17.71 3.15
CA ASN A 333 22.05 -17.78 1.77
C ASN A 333 21.48 -16.45 1.27
N ILE A 334 21.22 -15.47 2.15
CA ILE A 334 20.73 -14.15 1.75
C ILE A 334 21.87 -13.31 1.19
N HIS A 335 21.65 -12.78 -0.02
CA HIS A 335 22.58 -11.88 -0.70
C HIS A 335 21.85 -10.60 -1.12
N ARG A 336 22.20 -9.47 -0.52
CA ARG A 336 21.65 -8.15 -0.85
C ARG A 336 22.37 -7.60 -2.09
N ILE A 337 21.63 -7.39 -3.18
CA ILE A 337 22.14 -6.82 -4.43
C ILE A 337 21.96 -5.31 -4.38
N ILE A 338 23.05 -4.56 -4.32
CA ILE A 338 23.01 -3.11 -4.12
C ILE A 338 23.17 -2.37 -5.45
N THR A 339 24.25 -2.64 -6.20
CA THR A 339 24.59 -1.89 -7.40
C THR A 339 23.84 -2.38 -8.64
N PRO A 340 23.68 -1.53 -9.67
CA PRO A 340 23.16 -1.97 -10.97
C PRO A 340 24.06 -3.00 -11.66
N GLU A 341 25.37 -2.92 -11.43
CA GLU A 341 26.40 -3.80 -11.97
C GLU A 341 26.25 -5.22 -11.40
N ASP A 342 26.07 -5.34 -10.07
CA ASP A 342 25.83 -6.63 -9.39
C ASP A 342 24.53 -7.26 -9.89
N SER A 343 23.47 -6.45 -10.05
CA SER A 343 22.19 -6.92 -10.61
C SER A 343 22.38 -7.47 -12.02
N LYS A 344 23.13 -6.77 -12.88
CA LYS A 344 23.42 -7.20 -14.24
C LYS A 344 24.24 -8.49 -14.27
N ALA A 345 25.24 -8.61 -13.40
CA ALA A 345 26.04 -9.82 -13.25
C ALA A 345 25.17 -11.00 -12.80
N ALA A 346 24.32 -10.81 -11.77
CA ALA A 346 23.42 -11.82 -11.27
C ALA A 346 22.38 -12.30 -12.32
N ILE A 347 21.85 -11.40 -13.15
CA ILE A 347 20.94 -11.74 -14.28
C ILE A 347 21.64 -12.55 -15.34
N SER A 348 22.92 -12.26 -15.59
CA SER A 348 23.74 -12.97 -16.59
C SER A 348 24.11 -14.37 -16.15
N ASP A 349 24.33 -14.57 -14.87
CA ASP A 349 24.58 -15.88 -14.28
C ASP A 349 23.30 -16.74 -14.28
N LYS A 350 23.36 -17.93 -14.89
CA LYS A 350 22.24 -18.87 -15.05
C LYS A 350 22.18 -19.97 -14.00
N GLY A 351 23.11 -19.99 -13.06
CA GLY A 351 23.12 -20.94 -11.95
C GLY A 351 21.87 -20.81 -11.05
N ALA A 352 21.62 -21.87 -10.27
CA ALA A 352 20.49 -21.96 -9.35
C ALA A 352 20.45 -20.78 -8.37
N LYS A 353 19.32 -20.10 -8.27
CA LYS A 353 19.06 -19.03 -7.30
C LYS A 353 17.58 -18.72 -7.16
N ILE A 354 17.21 -18.25 -5.99
CA ILE A 354 15.90 -17.61 -5.73
C ILE A 354 16.10 -16.11 -5.82
N ILE A 355 15.27 -15.42 -6.58
CA ILE A 355 15.38 -13.98 -6.81
C ILE A 355 14.13 -13.29 -6.29
N CYS A 356 14.27 -12.50 -5.24
CA CYS A 356 13.22 -11.60 -4.75
C CYS A 356 13.50 -10.18 -5.28
N ALA A 357 12.66 -9.71 -6.23
CA ALA A 357 12.92 -8.44 -6.92
C ALA A 357 11.67 -7.56 -7.02
N SER A 358 11.83 -6.24 -6.91
CA SER A 358 10.72 -5.27 -7.05
C SER A 358 10.66 -4.68 -8.47
N SER A 359 9.46 -4.33 -8.94
CA SER A 359 8.15 -4.31 -8.31
C SER A 359 7.40 -5.65 -8.43
N GLY A 360 6.46 -5.89 -7.50
CA GLY A 360 5.64 -7.11 -7.50
C GLY A 360 4.71 -7.24 -8.71
N MET A 361 4.31 -6.13 -9.32
CA MET A 361 3.46 -6.11 -10.53
C MET A 361 4.27 -6.04 -11.83
N LEU A 362 5.61 -6.07 -11.77
CA LEU A 362 6.52 -5.98 -12.93
C LEU A 362 6.37 -4.65 -13.72
N CYS A 363 5.86 -3.60 -13.10
CA CYS A 363 5.62 -2.31 -13.79
C CYS A 363 6.92 -1.51 -13.95
N ALA A 364 7.86 -1.66 -13.04
CA ALA A 364 9.14 -0.94 -13.01
C ALA A 364 10.21 -1.72 -12.25
N GLY A 365 11.40 -1.13 -12.16
CA GLY A 365 12.47 -1.64 -11.32
C GLY A 365 13.24 -2.84 -11.88
N ARG A 366 13.92 -3.54 -11.00
CA ARG A 366 14.81 -4.66 -11.37
C ARG A 366 14.05 -5.91 -11.76
N SER A 367 12.85 -6.12 -11.20
CA SER A 367 12.00 -7.27 -11.54
C SER A 367 11.66 -7.35 -13.03
N VAL A 368 11.54 -6.20 -13.71
CA VAL A 368 11.31 -6.15 -15.17
C VAL A 368 12.51 -6.72 -15.95
N LYS A 369 13.73 -6.42 -15.51
CA LYS A 369 14.94 -6.97 -16.14
C LYS A 369 15.06 -8.48 -15.89
N TRP A 370 14.69 -8.91 -14.70
CA TRP A 370 14.67 -10.33 -14.35
C TRP A 370 13.65 -11.09 -15.17
N ILE A 371 12.42 -10.63 -15.29
CA ILE A 371 11.40 -11.34 -16.07
C ILE A 371 11.76 -11.41 -17.56
N GLN A 372 12.45 -10.41 -18.12
CA GLN A 372 12.97 -10.46 -19.48
C GLN A 372 14.00 -11.59 -19.68
N SER A 373 14.74 -11.96 -18.62
CA SER A 373 15.71 -13.07 -18.63
C SER A 373 15.07 -14.44 -18.33
N ILE A 374 14.04 -14.46 -17.48
CA ILE A 374 13.36 -15.67 -16.99
C ILE A 374 12.31 -16.16 -18.00
N LEU A 375 11.44 -15.25 -18.47
CA LEU A 375 10.28 -15.58 -19.29
C LEU A 375 10.57 -16.43 -20.54
N PRO A 376 11.68 -16.20 -21.30
CA PRO A 376 12.00 -16.98 -22.48
C PRO A 376 12.56 -18.38 -22.20
N ASN A 377 12.91 -18.68 -20.96
CA ASN A 377 13.58 -19.93 -20.59
C ASN A 377 12.59 -20.93 -19.95
N GLU A 378 12.35 -22.06 -20.60
CA GLU A 378 11.43 -23.10 -20.15
C GLU A 378 11.88 -23.83 -18.88
N ASN A 379 13.15 -23.71 -18.53
CA ASN A 379 13.72 -24.32 -17.33
C ASN A 379 13.61 -23.42 -16.09
N ASP A 380 13.29 -22.13 -16.25
CA ASP A 380 13.12 -21.21 -15.12
C ASP A 380 11.66 -21.11 -14.68
N CYS A 381 11.45 -20.58 -13.47
CA CYS A 381 10.11 -20.38 -12.91
C CYS A 381 9.90 -18.91 -12.48
N CYS A 382 8.69 -18.39 -12.71
CA CYS A 382 8.22 -17.17 -12.09
C CYS A 382 7.08 -17.51 -11.11
N LEU A 383 7.33 -17.25 -9.82
CA LEU A 383 6.41 -17.54 -8.71
C LEU A 383 5.76 -16.26 -8.23
N PHE A 384 4.50 -16.03 -8.56
CA PHE A 384 3.74 -14.88 -8.13
C PHE A 384 3.18 -15.08 -6.71
N VAL A 385 3.38 -14.09 -5.85
CA VAL A 385 3.01 -14.14 -4.42
C VAL A 385 2.02 -13.04 -4.03
N GLY A 386 1.29 -12.47 -4.99
CA GLY A 386 0.38 -11.38 -4.70
C GLY A 386 -0.58 -11.06 -5.82
N TYR A 387 -1.42 -10.05 -5.57
CA TYR A 387 -2.31 -9.51 -6.58
C TYR A 387 -1.50 -8.86 -7.72
N ALA A 388 -1.98 -9.03 -8.92
CA ALA A 388 -1.49 -8.32 -10.09
C ALA A 388 -2.71 -7.79 -10.87
N GLY A 389 -2.80 -6.47 -11.01
CA GLY A 389 -3.83 -5.84 -11.83
C GLY A 389 -3.75 -6.33 -13.27
N ILE A 390 -4.89 -6.55 -13.92
CA ILE A 390 -4.98 -7.17 -15.25
C ILE A 390 -4.19 -6.40 -16.33
N ASP A 391 -4.10 -5.09 -16.20
CA ASP A 391 -3.39 -4.21 -17.13
C ASP A 391 -1.87 -4.13 -16.88
N THR A 392 -1.40 -4.61 -15.73
CA THR A 392 0.02 -4.68 -15.39
C THR A 392 0.76 -5.77 -16.16
N LEU A 393 2.07 -5.69 -16.27
CA LEU A 393 2.85 -6.74 -16.93
C LEU A 393 2.70 -8.10 -16.19
N ALA A 394 2.70 -8.09 -14.87
CA ALA A 394 2.44 -9.31 -14.08
C ALA A 394 1.06 -9.88 -14.36
N GLY A 395 0.01 -9.04 -14.43
CA GLY A 395 -1.34 -9.48 -14.79
C GLY A 395 -1.42 -10.08 -16.20
N LYS A 396 -0.81 -9.42 -17.17
CA LYS A 396 -0.73 -9.94 -18.55
C LYS A 396 -0.01 -11.28 -18.65
N ILE A 397 1.03 -11.50 -17.86
CA ILE A 397 1.74 -12.78 -17.79
C ILE A 397 0.86 -13.84 -17.10
N LYS A 398 0.30 -13.53 -15.93
CA LYS A 398 -0.54 -14.46 -15.14
C LYS A 398 -1.79 -14.91 -15.89
N HIS A 399 -2.48 -13.98 -16.54
CA HIS A 399 -3.77 -14.25 -17.22
C HIS A 399 -3.60 -14.54 -18.70
N GLY A 400 -2.43 -14.30 -19.27
CA GLY A 400 -2.07 -14.58 -20.66
C GLY A 400 -1.64 -16.02 -20.91
N THR A 401 -2.10 -16.99 -20.11
CA THR A 401 -1.83 -18.41 -20.30
C THR A 401 -2.29 -18.84 -21.69
N GLY A 402 -1.33 -19.24 -22.54
CA GLY A 402 -1.57 -19.54 -23.95
C GLY A 402 -1.02 -18.51 -24.94
N GLN A 403 -0.68 -17.30 -24.50
CA GLN A 403 0.05 -16.36 -25.35
C GLN A 403 1.51 -16.81 -25.52
N LYS A 404 1.91 -17.05 -26.78
CA LYS A 404 3.28 -17.49 -27.12
C LYS A 404 4.34 -16.40 -26.85
N THR A 405 3.93 -15.13 -26.84
CA THR A 405 4.82 -13.97 -26.66
C THR A 405 4.15 -12.88 -25.83
N ILE A 406 4.94 -12.24 -24.97
CA ILE A 406 4.56 -11.08 -24.16
C ILE A 406 5.42 -9.88 -24.59
N ASN A 407 4.81 -8.74 -24.81
CA ASN A 407 5.54 -7.49 -25.09
C ASN A 407 6.02 -6.85 -23.78
N ILE A 408 7.32 -6.65 -23.64
CA ILE A 408 7.93 -5.96 -22.49
C ILE A 408 8.76 -4.80 -23.02
N ASN A 409 8.36 -3.57 -22.70
CA ASN A 409 9.03 -2.34 -23.15
C ASN A 409 9.21 -2.28 -24.68
N GLY A 410 8.17 -2.64 -25.44
CA GLY A 410 8.17 -2.61 -26.91
C GLY A 410 8.87 -3.79 -27.60
N LYS A 411 9.42 -4.75 -26.82
CA LYS A 411 10.07 -5.94 -27.37
C LYS A 411 9.27 -7.21 -27.04
N PRO A 412 9.07 -8.13 -28.01
CA PRO A 412 8.42 -9.41 -27.78
C PRO A 412 9.35 -10.41 -27.10
N TYR A 413 8.88 -11.07 -26.05
CA TYR A 413 9.58 -12.16 -25.35
C TYR A 413 8.73 -13.44 -25.42
N LYS A 414 9.35 -14.57 -25.69
CA LYS A 414 8.66 -15.87 -25.66
C LYS A 414 8.19 -16.17 -24.24
N ASN A 415 6.94 -16.60 -24.07
CA ASN A 415 6.37 -16.98 -22.78
C ASN A 415 6.54 -18.50 -22.59
N LYS A 416 7.66 -18.91 -22.02
CA LYS A 416 8.05 -20.33 -21.90
C LYS A 416 8.27 -20.79 -20.46
N CYS A 417 8.66 -19.88 -19.54
CA CYS A 417 8.97 -20.28 -18.16
C CYS A 417 7.73 -20.86 -17.46
N CYS A 418 7.98 -21.68 -16.44
CA CYS A 418 6.92 -22.14 -15.56
C CYS A 418 6.32 -20.93 -14.80
N LEU A 419 4.98 -20.84 -14.74
CA LEU A 419 4.26 -19.80 -14.01
C LEU A 419 3.50 -20.44 -12.86
N VAL A 420 3.76 -20.00 -11.64
CA VAL A 420 3.07 -20.47 -10.44
C VAL A 420 2.46 -19.26 -9.73
N ASP A 421 1.22 -19.38 -9.28
CA ASP A 421 0.50 -18.34 -8.55
C ASP A 421 0.12 -18.83 -7.16
N LEU A 422 0.50 -18.07 -6.12
CA LEU A 422 0.19 -18.31 -4.73
C LEU A 422 -0.72 -17.20 -4.21
N HIS A 423 -1.91 -17.56 -3.73
CA HIS A 423 -2.95 -16.59 -3.40
C HIS A 423 -2.94 -16.13 -1.94
N SER A 424 -2.29 -16.90 -1.05
CA SER A 424 -2.32 -16.66 0.40
C SER A 424 -1.34 -15.59 0.89
N TYR A 425 -0.51 -15.04 0.00
CA TYR A 425 0.53 -14.06 0.37
C TYR A 425 0.12 -12.60 0.26
N SER A 426 -1.10 -12.31 -0.17
CA SER A 426 -1.59 -10.92 -0.19
C SER A 426 -1.83 -10.37 1.22
N SER A 427 -1.69 -9.06 1.41
CA SER A 427 -1.83 -8.41 2.71
C SER A 427 -3.22 -7.84 3.01
N HIS A 428 -4.18 -7.89 2.06
CA HIS A 428 -5.53 -7.37 2.29
C HIS A 428 -6.47 -8.39 2.94
N MET A 429 -7.41 -7.87 3.73
CA MET A 429 -8.50 -8.62 4.34
C MET A 429 -9.44 -9.19 3.26
N GLN A 430 -9.92 -10.42 3.43
CA GLN A 430 -10.81 -11.06 2.46
C GLN A 430 -12.25 -10.55 2.63
N HIS A 431 -13.09 -10.80 1.61
CA HIS A 431 -14.48 -10.37 1.56
C HIS A 431 -15.27 -10.67 2.85
N ASP A 432 -15.33 -11.92 3.27
CA ASP A 432 -16.16 -12.31 4.41
C ASP A 432 -15.65 -11.71 5.72
N ASP A 433 -14.34 -11.51 5.82
CA ASP A 433 -13.72 -10.86 6.98
C ASP A 433 -14.02 -9.36 6.99
N LEU A 434 -14.04 -8.69 5.81
CA LEU A 434 -14.48 -7.29 5.67
C LEU A 434 -15.95 -7.15 6.08
N VAL A 435 -16.84 -8.02 5.57
CA VAL A 435 -18.26 -8.04 5.95
C VAL A 435 -18.41 -8.22 7.47
N LYS A 436 -17.71 -9.19 8.05
CA LYS A 436 -17.71 -9.44 9.49
C LYS A 436 -17.23 -8.24 10.29
N TYR A 437 -16.15 -7.60 9.85
CA TYR A 437 -15.59 -6.43 10.53
C TYR A 437 -16.55 -5.24 10.46
N TYR A 438 -16.97 -4.82 9.28
CA TYR A 438 -17.87 -3.66 9.14
C TYR A 438 -19.21 -3.86 9.83
N LYS A 439 -19.77 -5.08 9.80
CA LYS A 439 -20.95 -5.46 10.56
C LYS A 439 -20.76 -5.28 12.08
N SER A 440 -19.54 -5.48 12.59
CA SER A 440 -19.27 -5.37 14.03
C SER A 440 -19.24 -3.93 14.53
N ILE A 441 -19.01 -2.94 13.63
CA ILE A 441 -18.89 -1.53 13.99
C ILE A 441 -20.30 -0.93 14.24
N ASN A 442 -20.46 -0.24 15.37
CA ASN A 442 -21.64 0.58 15.61
C ASN A 442 -21.45 1.94 14.94
N CYS A 443 -22.11 2.17 13.79
CA CYS A 443 -21.99 3.41 13.01
C CYS A 443 -23.28 3.71 12.23
N GLU A 444 -23.43 4.96 11.81
CA GLU A 444 -24.56 5.39 10.98
C GLU A 444 -24.40 4.95 9.52
N LYS A 445 -23.17 5.06 8.99
CA LYS A 445 -22.87 4.76 7.59
C LYS A 445 -21.47 4.20 7.42
N VAL A 446 -21.33 3.28 6.45
CA VAL A 446 -20.06 2.80 5.92
C VAL A 446 -19.95 3.28 4.46
N TYR A 447 -18.92 4.07 4.18
CA TYR A 447 -18.58 4.53 2.84
C TYR A 447 -17.45 3.67 2.29
N LEU A 448 -17.70 2.96 1.17
CA LEU A 448 -16.73 2.05 0.57
C LEU A 448 -15.84 2.78 -0.44
N VAL A 449 -14.53 2.70 -0.20
CA VAL A 449 -13.44 3.24 -1.02
C VAL A 449 -12.42 2.14 -1.31
N HIS A 450 -11.37 2.44 -2.06
CA HIS A 450 -10.20 1.58 -2.25
C HIS A 450 -10.57 0.17 -2.72
N GLY A 451 -11.16 0.09 -3.91
CA GLY A 451 -11.57 -1.14 -4.56
C GLY A 451 -12.10 -0.86 -5.96
N ASP A 452 -12.00 -1.83 -6.87
CA ASP A 452 -12.64 -1.71 -8.16
C ASP A 452 -14.19 -1.66 -8.01
N GLU A 453 -14.88 -1.22 -9.04
CA GLU A 453 -16.34 -1.03 -9.00
C GLU A 453 -17.07 -2.30 -8.58
N GLN A 454 -16.70 -3.43 -9.14
CA GLN A 454 -17.33 -4.71 -8.83
C GLN A 454 -17.08 -5.14 -7.39
N ALA A 455 -15.87 -4.92 -6.86
CA ALA A 455 -15.54 -5.22 -5.47
C ALA A 455 -16.41 -4.39 -4.49
N ARG A 456 -16.62 -3.11 -4.78
CA ARG A 456 -17.46 -2.23 -3.95
C ARG A 456 -18.93 -2.63 -4.01
N ILE A 457 -19.43 -3.03 -5.19
CA ILE A 457 -20.82 -3.47 -5.36
C ILE A 457 -21.08 -4.75 -4.58
N GLU A 458 -20.27 -5.80 -4.79
CA GLU A 458 -20.46 -7.09 -4.13
C GLU A 458 -20.30 -7.00 -2.60
N LEU A 459 -19.32 -6.22 -2.13
CA LEU A 459 -19.14 -6.01 -0.70
C LEU A 459 -20.33 -5.26 -0.08
N LYS A 460 -20.88 -4.25 -0.79
CA LYS A 460 -22.07 -3.54 -0.33
C LYS A 460 -23.26 -4.47 -0.19
N GLU A 461 -23.57 -5.25 -1.23
CA GLU A 461 -24.72 -6.16 -1.24
C GLU A 461 -24.68 -7.15 -0.07
N ASP A 462 -23.54 -7.81 0.14
CA ASP A 462 -23.40 -8.80 1.20
C ASP A 462 -23.35 -8.16 2.60
N LEU A 463 -22.76 -6.95 2.72
CA LEU A 463 -22.76 -6.23 3.99
C LEU A 463 -24.18 -5.72 4.34
N GLU A 464 -24.95 -5.18 3.40
CA GLU A 464 -26.33 -4.76 3.63
C GLU A 464 -27.21 -5.94 4.04
N LYS A 465 -27.07 -7.10 3.41
CA LYS A 465 -27.73 -8.34 3.81
C LYS A 465 -27.36 -8.73 5.25
N ALA A 466 -26.06 -8.76 5.55
CA ALA A 466 -25.58 -9.14 6.88
C ALA A 466 -26.03 -8.15 7.98
N LEU A 467 -26.17 -6.86 7.67
CA LEU A 467 -26.69 -5.84 8.59
C LEU A 467 -28.20 -6.02 8.79
N GLY A 468 -28.97 -6.30 7.73
CA GLY A 468 -30.41 -6.59 7.78
C GLY A 468 -30.74 -7.79 8.67
N ASP A 469 -29.96 -8.87 8.55
CA ASP A 469 -30.10 -10.08 9.39
C ASP A 469 -29.93 -9.79 10.90
N CYS A 470 -29.27 -8.68 11.25
CA CYS A 470 -29.05 -8.24 12.64
C CYS A 470 -29.90 -7.03 13.05
N CYS A 471 -30.87 -6.61 12.22
CA CYS A 471 -31.72 -5.42 12.44
C CYS A 471 -30.92 -4.14 12.69
N LYS A 472 -29.73 -3.98 12.11
CA LYS A 472 -28.91 -2.77 12.21
C LYS A 472 -29.34 -1.73 11.17
N SER A 473 -29.45 -0.46 11.59
CA SER A 473 -29.83 0.68 10.72
C SER A 473 -28.65 1.28 9.96
N THR A 474 -27.44 0.73 10.05
CA THR A 474 -26.26 1.20 9.34
C THR A 474 -26.48 1.13 7.82
N ARG A 475 -26.18 2.22 7.12
CA ARG A 475 -26.29 2.29 5.65
C ARG A 475 -24.92 2.08 5.00
N VAL A 476 -24.87 1.38 3.88
CA VAL A 476 -23.65 1.18 3.09
C VAL A 476 -23.73 2.00 1.81
N VAL A 477 -22.69 2.81 1.55
CA VAL A 477 -22.65 3.77 0.45
C VAL A 477 -21.40 3.53 -0.39
N ILE A 478 -21.57 3.31 -1.68
CA ILE A 478 -20.46 3.38 -2.65
C ILE A 478 -20.22 4.85 -2.96
N VAL A 479 -18.99 5.29 -2.86
CA VAL A 479 -18.62 6.68 -3.17
C VAL A 479 -17.99 6.76 -4.55
N ASN A 480 -18.19 7.91 -5.19
CA ASN A 480 -17.51 8.29 -6.43
C ASN A 480 -16.60 9.48 -6.16
N LYS A 481 -15.66 9.73 -7.06
CA LYS A 481 -14.75 10.87 -6.99
C LYS A 481 -15.53 12.19 -6.90
N GLY A 482 -15.30 12.95 -5.83
CA GLY A 482 -16.02 14.19 -5.54
C GLY A 482 -17.28 14.01 -4.70
N THR A 483 -17.59 12.80 -4.21
CA THR A 483 -18.66 12.60 -3.24
C THR A 483 -18.40 13.44 -2.01
N LYS A 484 -19.41 14.26 -1.61
CA LYS A 484 -19.39 15.07 -0.40
C LYS A 484 -20.30 14.48 0.66
N ILE A 485 -19.80 14.42 1.87
CA ILE A 485 -20.45 13.88 3.06
C ILE A 485 -20.50 15.02 4.08
N SER A 486 -21.69 15.35 4.57
CA SER A 486 -21.88 16.33 5.67
C SER A 486 -22.20 15.60 6.97
N LEU A 487 -21.56 16.03 8.09
CA LEU A 487 -21.72 15.49 9.45
C LEU A 487 -22.23 16.54 10.43
#